data_b6dee3fb595d6220c685d4463d297eca
#
_entry.id   b6dee3fb595d6220c685d4463d297eca
#
_cell.length_a   1.000
_cell.length_b   1.000
_cell.length_c   1.000
_cell.angle_alpha   90.00
_cell.angle_beta   90.00
_cell.angle_gamma   90.00
#
_symmetry.space_group_name_H-M   'P 1'
#
loop_
_entity.id
_entity.type
_entity.pdbx_description
1 polymer ?
#
loop_
_entity_poly.entity_id
_entity_poly.type
_entity_poly.pdbx_seq_one_letter_code
_entity_poly.pdbx_strand_id
1 'polypeptide(L)'
;MTDPDIHLLAIWAALAAAAVAALGEWLHALRMRRLGSLAFGPAARPRAWTRLAPVLRVAALAGVAWSLVTLVAFNNLVRDRDRRTKSVRHLMVLLDVSPSMLIADAGDGSLLRMQRASEVLKSVLDRVPGDNVRFSAAAFYTEARMLVSECRDRELMLHLAGGIPFHITYNPGKTDLLKSINEAGALMKDWNRKSTTLLVISDGDSLPPSGLERMPSSVAEVLVAGVGDPGRGTFIDGHMSRQDTANLSQLARRLGGRYFDTNTRHLPSEVLRQLNSEDPGAAKWRTDRRLVALAVLAASSLLLCLLPLLLEWTGSAWRPRLPTPN
;
A
#
# COMPACT_ATOMS: atom_id res chain seq x y z
N MET A 1 -0.07 -1.08 19.93
CA MET A 1 -1.32 -1.83 20.22
C MET A 1 -1.55 -2.78 19.07
N THR A 2 -1.68 -4.07 19.36
CA THR A 2 -1.91 -5.10 18.34
C THR A 2 -3.42 -5.15 17.98
N ASP A 3 -3.78 -5.73 16.82
CA ASP A 3 -5.19 -5.87 16.42
C ASP A 3 -6.11 -6.52 17.50
N PRO A 4 -5.66 -7.57 18.23
CA PRO A 4 -6.47 -8.16 19.30
C PRO A 4 -6.74 -7.20 20.47
N ASP A 5 -5.79 -6.31 20.81
CA ASP A 5 -5.97 -5.36 21.91
C ASP A 5 -7.11 -4.37 21.67
N ILE A 6 -7.31 -3.97 20.40
CA ILE A 6 -8.37 -3.03 20.02
C ILE A 6 -9.76 -3.69 20.08
N HIS A 7 -9.85 -4.96 19.68
CA HIS A 7 -11.11 -5.68 19.80
C HIS A 7 -11.52 -5.83 21.26
N LEU A 8 -10.57 -6.16 22.13
CA LEU A 8 -10.81 -6.23 23.56
C LEU A 8 -11.25 -4.87 24.12
N LEU A 9 -10.59 -3.79 23.74
CA LEU A 9 -10.94 -2.43 24.18
C LEU A 9 -12.34 -2.02 23.71
N ALA A 10 -12.71 -2.32 22.47
CA ALA A 10 -14.05 -2.05 21.94
C ALA A 10 -15.14 -2.88 22.65
N ILE A 11 -14.87 -4.14 22.96
CA ILE A 11 -15.76 -5.01 23.73
C ILE A 11 -15.92 -4.47 25.15
N TRP A 12 -14.86 -4.10 25.83
CA TRP A 12 -14.92 -3.53 27.18
C TRP A 12 -15.68 -2.21 27.21
N ALA A 13 -15.51 -1.35 26.21
CA ALA A 13 -16.27 -0.11 26.08
C ALA A 13 -17.77 -0.37 25.87
N ALA A 14 -18.11 -1.36 25.05
CA ALA A 14 -19.50 -1.78 24.84
C ALA A 14 -20.13 -2.33 26.13
N LEU A 15 -19.42 -3.18 26.86
CA LEU A 15 -19.88 -3.74 28.12
C LEU A 15 -20.05 -2.64 29.20
N ALA A 16 -19.13 -1.70 29.29
CA ALA A 16 -19.25 -0.57 30.21
C ALA A 16 -20.46 0.31 29.87
N ALA A 17 -20.66 0.63 28.59
CA ALA A 17 -21.84 1.37 28.14
C ALA A 17 -23.14 0.62 28.40
N ALA A 18 -23.16 -0.70 28.17
CA ALA A 18 -24.31 -1.54 28.49
C ALA A 18 -24.63 -1.56 29.98
N ALA A 19 -23.61 -1.66 30.84
CA ALA A 19 -23.79 -1.66 32.29
C ALA A 19 -24.37 -0.33 32.80
N VAL A 20 -23.83 0.81 32.34
CA VAL A 20 -24.34 2.15 32.67
C VAL A 20 -25.79 2.33 32.19
N ALA A 21 -26.07 1.92 30.93
CA ALA A 21 -27.40 2.00 30.34
C ALA A 21 -28.40 1.11 31.11
N ALA A 22 -28.03 -0.13 31.46
CA ALA A 22 -28.85 -1.05 32.22
C ALA A 22 -29.16 -0.50 33.63
N LEU A 23 -28.19 0.10 34.31
CA LEU A 23 -28.40 0.79 35.58
C LEU A 23 -29.41 1.94 35.43
N GLY A 24 -29.25 2.77 34.40
CA GLY A 24 -30.18 3.86 34.06
C GLY A 24 -31.61 3.36 33.83
N GLU A 25 -31.78 2.32 33.05
CA GLU A 25 -33.10 1.70 32.80
C GLU A 25 -33.69 1.05 34.05
N TRP A 26 -32.88 0.43 34.89
CA TRP A 26 -33.32 -0.11 36.15
C TRP A 26 -33.84 0.99 37.11
N LEU A 27 -33.10 2.09 37.26
CA LEU A 27 -33.52 3.25 38.03
C LEU A 27 -34.81 3.87 37.48
N HIS A 28 -34.88 3.97 36.13
CA HIS A 28 -36.10 4.44 35.46
C HIS A 28 -37.29 3.51 35.76
N ALA A 29 -37.11 2.21 35.66
CA ALA A 29 -38.16 1.23 35.97
C ALA A 29 -38.66 1.34 37.44
N LEU A 30 -37.75 1.59 38.41
CA LEU A 30 -38.12 1.82 39.80
C LEU A 30 -38.98 3.10 39.96
N ARG A 31 -38.62 4.20 39.27
CA ARG A 31 -39.41 5.43 39.28
C ARG A 31 -40.78 5.22 38.62
N MET A 32 -40.83 4.51 37.46
CA MET A 32 -42.08 4.23 36.76
C MET A 32 -43.05 3.33 37.57
N ARG A 33 -42.54 2.42 38.38
CA ARG A 33 -43.39 1.62 39.29
C ARG A 33 -44.08 2.51 40.31
N ARG A 34 -43.50 3.60 40.77
CA ARG A 34 -44.09 4.55 41.73
C ARG A 34 -45.05 5.54 41.11
N LEU A 35 -44.79 5.94 39.86
CA LEU A 35 -45.55 6.97 39.15
C LEU A 35 -46.49 6.42 38.04
N GLY A 36 -46.57 5.12 37.87
CA GLY A 36 -47.27 4.50 36.77
C GLY A 36 -48.78 4.82 36.69
N SER A 37 -49.43 4.99 37.85
CA SER A 37 -50.84 5.39 37.89
C SER A 37 -51.08 6.83 37.43
N LEU A 38 -50.10 7.73 37.66
CA LEU A 38 -50.12 9.11 37.20
C LEU A 38 -49.85 9.18 35.70
N ALA A 39 -48.91 8.37 35.18
CA ALA A 39 -48.49 8.40 33.79
C ALA A 39 -49.51 7.76 32.83
N PHE A 40 -50.15 6.66 33.23
CA PHE A 40 -51.04 5.86 32.35
C PHE A 40 -52.51 5.87 32.75
N GLY A 41 -52.84 6.48 33.90
CA GLY A 41 -54.15 6.48 34.46
C GLY A 41 -54.48 5.18 35.23
N PRO A 42 -55.56 5.17 36.02
CA PRO A 42 -55.90 4.04 36.90
C PRO A 42 -56.33 2.77 36.19
N ALA A 43 -56.74 2.87 34.91
CA ALA A 43 -57.19 1.75 34.09
C ALA A 43 -56.25 1.35 32.96
N ALA A 44 -55.18 2.12 32.70
CA ALA A 44 -54.27 1.83 31.59
C ALA A 44 -53.04 1.06 32.05
N ARG A 45 -52.58 0.14 31.21
CA ARG A 45 -51.34 -0.64 31.39
C ARG A 45 -50.49 -0.48 30.11
N PRO A 46 -49.14 -0.40 30.25
CA PRO A 46 -48.27 -0.38 29.11
C PRO A 46 -48.40 -1.65 28.27
N ARG A 47 -48.33 -1.57 26.96
CA ARG A 47 -48.40 -2.71 26.05
C ARG A 47 -47.20 -3.66 26.30
N ALA A 48 -47.39 -4.97 26.07
CA ALA A 48 -46.38 -5.98 26.37
C ALA A 48 -45.05 -5.77 25.65
N TRP A 49 -45.06 -5.25 24.41
CA TRP A 49 -43.86 -5.00 23.61
C TRP A 49 -42.95 -3.90 24.20
N THR A 50 -43.54 -2.95 24.99
CA THR A 50 -42.75 -1.88 25.64
C THR A 50 -41.73 -2.42 26.65
N ARG A 51 -41.92 -3.68 27.10
CA ARG A 51 -40.94 -4.36 27.97
C ARG A 51 -39.60 -4.63 27.26
N LEU A 52 -39.60 -4.65 25.91
CA LEU A 52 -38.38 -4.81 25.13
C LEU A 52 -37.60 -3.47 24.97
N ALA A 53 -38.25 -2.34 25.19
CA ALA A 53 -37.64 -1.03 24.99
C ALA A 53 -36.34 -0.82 25.80
N PRO A 54 -36.26 -1.19 27.11
CA PRO A 54 -35.02 -1.09 27.87
C PRO A 54 -33.88 -1.91 27.24
N VAL A 55 -34.18 -3.14 26.85
CA VAL A 55 -33.20 -4.05 26.24
C VAL A 55 -32.67 -3.47 24.93
N LEU A 56 -33.57 -2.95 24.08
CA LEU A 56 -33.21 -2.34 22.80
C LEU A 56 -32.36 -1.08 22.99
N ARG A 57 -32.65 -0.25 24.02
CA ARG A 57 -31.82 0.92 24.34
C ARG A 57 -30.43 0.53 24.81
N VAL A 58 -30.32 -0.43 25.70
CA VAL A 58 -29.04 -0.94 26.20
C VAL A 58 -28.22 -1.51 25.05
N ALA A 59 -28.83 -2.33 24.19
CA ALA A 59 -28.14 -2.90 23.03
C ALA A 59 -27.69 -1.81 22.03
N ALA A 60 -28.51 -0.81 21.78
CA ALA A 60 -28.18 0.29 20.88
C ALA A 60 -27.03 1.16 21.44
N LEU A 61 -27.04 1.50 22.75
CA LEU A 61 -25.96 2.25 23.38
C LEU A 61 -24.63 1.47 23.39
N ALA A 62 -24.69 0.16 23.63
CA ALA A 62 -23.53 -0.71 23.51
C ALA A 62 -22.99 -0.75 22.06
N GLY A 63 -23.88 -0.82 21.07
CA GLY A 63 -23.52 -0.77 19.65
C GLY A 63 -22.87 0.54 19.23
N VAL A 64 -23.37 1.67 19.71
CA VAL A 64 -22.74 2.99 19.49
C VAL A 64 -21.35 3.03 20.11
N ALA A 65 -21.20 2.61 21.36
CA ALA A 65 -19.90 2.61 22.05
C ALA A 65 -18.88 1.73 21.33
N TRP A 66 -19.28 0.50 20.97
CA TRP A 66 -18.44 -0.41 20.22
C TRP A 66 -17.98 0.17 18.88
N SER A 67 -18.91 0.74 18.10
CA SER A 67 -18.61 1.30 16.79
C SER A 67 -17.72 2.53 16.87
N LEU A 68 -17.95 3.43 17.82
CA LEU A 68 -17.11 4.62 18.01
C LEU A 68 -15.68 4.25 18.39
N VAL A 69 -15.51 3.36 19.36
CA VAL A 69 -14.17 2.90 19.77
C VAL A 69 -13.48 2.18 18.61
N THR A 70 -14.20 1.33 17.88
CA THR A 70 -13.66 0.65 16.71
C THR A 70 -13.23 1.64 15.63
N LEU A 71 -14.02 2.66 15.32
CA LEU A 71 -13.71 3.68 14.31
C LEU A 71 -12.53 4.56 14.70
N VAL A 72 -12.49 5.01 15.98
CA VAL A 72 -11.39 5.86 16.48
C VAL A 72 -10.09 5.07 16.54
N ALA A 73 -10.12 3.86 17.08
CA ALA A 73 -8.95 3.00 17.15
C ALA A 73 -8.45 2.60 15.76
N PHE A 74 -9.37 2.33 14.83
CA PHE A 74 -9.05 2.05 13.44
C PHE A 74 -8.38 3.25 12.75
N ASN A 75 -8.87 4.47 12.99
CA ASN A 75 -8.28 5.68 12.41
C ASN A 75 -6.87 5.95 12.95
N ASN A 76 -6.63 5.69 14.24
CA ASN A 76 -5.32 5.81 14.85
C ASN A 76 -4.35 4.72 14.37
N LEU A 77 -4.83 3.48 14.21
CA LEU A 77 -4.03 2.40 13.61
C LEU A 77 -3.66 2.67 12.16
N VAL A 78 -4.58 3.21 11.38
CA VAL A 78 -4.31 3.61 9.98
C VAL A 78 -3.25 4.71 9.97
N ARG A 79 -3.34 5.71 10.84
CA ARG A 79 -2.32 6.77 10.97
C ARG A 79 -0.97 6.26 11.44
N ASP A 80 -0.92 5.37 12.42
CA ASP A 80 0.33 4.80 12.96
C ASP A 80 0.92 3.76 11.99
N ARG A 81 0.08 2.98 11.32
CA ARG A 81 0.50 2.08 10.25
C ARG A 81 0.91 2.83 9.00
N ASP A 82 0.21 3.91 8.61
CA ASP A 82 0.66 4.79 7.52
C ASP A 82 1.98 5.50 7.86
N ARG A 83 2.26 5.74 9.12
CA ARG A 83 3.58 6.21 9.58
C ARG A 83 4.63 5.10 9.62
N ARG A 84 4.26 3.85 10.00
CA ARG A 84 5.19 2.71 10.16
C ARG A 84 5.19 1.75 8.98
N THR A 85 4.13 1.67 8.16
CA THR A 85 3.94 0.76 7.02
C THR A 85 3.49 1.46 5.74
N LYS A 86 3.81 2.74 5.58
CA LYS A 86 4.31 3.13 4.28
C LYS A 86 5.64 2.38 4.19
N SER A 87 5.60 1.11 3.87
CA SER A 87 6.80 0.38 3.50
C SER A 87 7.38 1.19 2.36
N VAL A 88 8.41 1.96 2.71
CA VAL A 88 9.12 2.77 1.73
C VAL A 88 9.48 1.80 0.63
N ARG A 89 8.91 1.96 -0.53
CA ARG A 89 9.27 1.19 -1.71
C ARG A 89 10.52 1.81 -2.27
N HIS A 90 11.43 0.96 -2.69
CA HIS A 90 12.68 1.40 -3.31
C HIS A 90 12.68 1.01 -4.78
N LEU A 91 12.97 1.97 -5.65
CA LEU A 91 13.37 1.70 -7.03
C LEU A 91 14.88 1.91 -7.11
N MET A 92 15.61 0.81 -7.22
CA MET A 92 17.06 0.83 -7.46
C MET A 92 17.31 0.70 -8.94
N VAL A 93 17.91 1.70 -9.55
CA VAL A 93 18.29 1.73 -10.96
C VAL A 93 19.79 1.47 -11.09
N LEU A 94 20.14 0.47 -11.86
CA LEU A 94 21.52 0.16 -12.23
C LEU A 94 21.69 0.45 -13.70
N LEU A 95 22.43 1.52 -14.03
CA LEU A 95 22.59 2.06 -15.36
C LEU A 95 23.97 1.74 -15.93
N ASP A 96 24.00 1.09 -17.07
CA ASP A 96 25.22 0.86 -17.84
C ASP A 96 25.70 2.18 -18.46
N VAL A 97 26.97 2.51 -18.19
CA VAL A 97 27.63 3.69 -18.74
C VAL A 97 28.92 3.32 -19.48
N SER A 98 29.03 2.07 -19.92
CA SER A 98 30.14 1.60 -20.74
C SER A 98 30.20 2.32 -22.09
N PRO A 99 31.35 2.35 -22.76
CA PRO A 99 31.51 3.01 -24.06
C PRO A 99 30.51 2.51 -25.13
N SER A 100 30.09 1.24 -25.07
CA SER A 100 29.09 0.68 -25.98
C SER A 100 27.73 1.39 -25.91
N MET A 101 27.41 2.01 -24.77
CA MET A 101 26.18 2.79 -24.58
C MET A 101 26.16 4.10 -25.40
N LEU A 102 27.29 4.50 -25.98
CA LEU A 102 27.40 5.65 -26.88
C LEU A 102 27.14 5.30 -28.35
N ILE A 103 26.88 4.03 -28.67
CA ILE A 103 26.53 3.60 -30.03
C ILE A 103 25.12 4.10 -30.38
N ALA A 104 24.97 4.66 -31.60
CA ALA A 104 23.70 5.15 -32.12
C ALA A 104 23.00 4.06 -32.94
N ASP A 105 22.44 3.07 -32.25
CA ASP A 105 21.70 1.95 -32.85
C ASP A 105 20.38 1.65 -32.15
N ALA A 106 19.99 2.48 -31.17
CA ALA A 106 18.77 2.28 -30.40
C ALA A 106 17.54 2.95 -31.05
N GLY A 107 16.35 2.52 -30.64
CA GLY A 107 15.07 3.01 -31.16
C GLY A 107 14.85 2.60 -32.60
N ASP A 108 14.79 3.57 -33.48
CA ASP A 108 14.75 3.42 -34.92
C ASP A 108 16.15 3.35 -35.58
N GLY A 109 17.21 3.29 -34.77
CA GLY A 109 18.59 3.29 -35.17
C GLY A 109 19.24 4.68 -35.20
N SER A 110 18.59 5.70 -34.68
CA SER A 110 19.08 7.09 -34.63
C SER A 110 19.47 7.56 -33.22
N LEU A 111 19.04 6.86 -32.18
CA LEU A 111 19.29 7.21 -30.80
C LEU A 111 20.53 6.50 -30.25
N LEU A 112 21.27 7.19 -29.40
CA LEU A 112 22.30 6.54 -28.59
C LEU A 112 21.61 5.56 -27.61
N ARG A 113 22.24 4.42 -27.31
CA ARG A 113 21.75 3.46 -26.32
C ARG A 113 21.51 4.13 -24.96
N MET A 114 22.39 5.06 -24.55
CA MET A 114 22.24 5.84 -23.34
C MET A 114 21.02 6.78 -23.38
N GLN A 115 20.74 7.41 -24.52
CA GLN A 115 19.53 8.22 -24.70
C GLN A 115 18.28 7.36 -24.56
N ARG A 116 18.29 6.17 -25.19
CA ARG A 116 17.20 5.21 -25.06
C ARG A 116 17.02 4.74 -23.60
N ALA A 117 18.11 4.46 -22.88
CA ALA A 117 18.07 4.13 -21.47
C ALA A 117 17.42 5.24 -20.61
N SER A 118 17.75 6.51 -20.93
CA SER A 118 17.12 7.68 -20.31
C SER A 118 15.61 7.76 -20.58
N GLU A 119 15.17 7.53 -21.81
CA GLU A 119 13.75 7.48 -22.17
C GLU A 119 12.99 6.36 -21.44
N VAL A 120 13.61 5.17 -21.33
CA VAL A 120 13.05 4.04 -20.59
C VAL A 120 12.91 4.41 -19.12
N LEU A 121 13.94 4.98 -18.49
CA LEU A 121 13.87 5.42 -17.10
C LEU A 121 12.83 6.52 -16.89
N LYS A 122 12.77 7.52 -17.79
CA LYS A 122 11.75 8.57 -17.77
C LYS A 122 10.35 7.94 -17.79
N SER A 123 10.11 7.02 -18.72
CA SER A 123 8.82 6.32 -18.82
C SER A 123 8.46 5.51 -17.55
N VAL A 124 9.44 4.97 -16.84
CA VAL A 124 9.22 4.30 -15.54
C VAL A 124 8.87 5.31 -14.48
N LEU A 125 9.65 6.36 -14.33
CA LEU A 125 9.46 7.41 -13.34
C LEU A 125 8.12 8.14 -13.52
N ASP A 126 7.67 8.36 -14.77
CA ASP A 126 6.37 8.98 -15.07
C ASP A 126 5.17 8.15 -14.62
N ARG A 127 5.34 6.85 -14.48
CA ARG A 127 4.28 5.91 -14.09
C ARG A 127 4.34 5.46 -12.63
N VAL A 128 5.42 5.81 -11.91
CA VAL A 128 5.60 5.46 -10.49
C VAL A 128 5.19 6.65 -9.63
N PRO A 129 4.23 6.50 -8.68
CA PRO A 129 3.84 7.59 -7.79
C PRO A 129 4.98 7.96 -6.84
N GLY A 130 5.32 9.26 -6.80
CA GLY A 130 6.46 9.77 -6.04
C GLY A 130 6.32 9.71 -4.51
N ASP A 131 5.11 9.66 -3.98
CA ASP A 131 4.86 9.89 -2.55
C ASP A 131 5.42 8.80 -1.61
N ASN A 132 5.51 7.55 -2.08
CA ASN A 132 5.92 6.40 -1.27
C ASN A 132 7.14 5.66 -1.79
N VAL A 133 7.75 6.14 -2.88
CA VAL A 133 8.91 5.50 -3.50
C VAL A 133 10.17 6.31 -3.23
N ARG A 134 11.24 5.63 -2.84
CA ARG A 134 12.60 6.15 -2.78
C ARG A 134 13.34 5.70 -4.02
N PHE A 135 13.97 6.63 -4.66
CA PHE A 135 14.76 6.38 -5.86
C PHE A 135 16.23 6.30 -5.48
N SER A 136 16.89 5.25 -5.95
CA SER A 136 18.33 5.11 -5.86
C SER A 136 18.87 4.78 -7.23
N ALA A 137 20.00 5.34 -7.58
CA ALA A 137 20.66 5.07 -8.87
C ALA A 137 22.14 4.80 -8.66
N ALA A 138 22.63 3.78 -9.32
CA ALA A 138 24.06 3.53 -9.49
C ALA A 138 24.38 3.39 -10.97
N ALA A 139 25.48 3.99 -11.38
CA ALA A 139 26.05 3.75 -12.70
C ALA A 139 27.14 2.68 -12.59
N PHE A 140 27.30 1.89 -13.62
CA PHE A 140 28.36 0.89 -13.67
C PHE A 140 29.07 0.85 -15.02
N TYR A 141 30.35 0.53 -14.95
CA TYR A 141 31.22 0.16 -16.05
C TYR A 141 32.16 -0.93 -15.56
N THR A 142 33.38 -0.61 -15.11
CA THR A 142 34.31 -1.56 -14.48
C THR A 142 33.98 -1.87 -13.01
N GLU A 143 33.23 -1.01 -12.37
CA GLU A 143 32.71 -1.07 -11.00
C GLU A 143 31.36 -0.35 -10.91
N ALA A 144 30.57 -0.59 -9.86
CA ALA A 144 29.38 0.20 -9.61
C ALA A 144 29.69 1.38 -8.69
N ARG A 145 29.14 2.55 -9.05
CA ARG A 145 29.19 3.75 -8.21
C ARG A 145 27.79 4.26 -7.93
N MET A 146 27.48 4.40 -6.66
CA MET A 146 26.22 5.02 -6.25
C MET A 146 26.23 6.49 -6.65
N LEU A 147 25.23 6.89 -7.43
CA LEU A 147 25.01 8.27 -7.84
C LEU A 147 24.09 9.00 -6.87
N VAL A 148 23.00 8.31 -6.49
CA VAL A 148 21.97 8.82 -5.59
C VAL A 148 21.44 7.68 -4.74
N SER A 149 21.28 7.94 -3.44
CA SER A 149 20.68 6.98 -2.50
C SER A 149 19.44 7.56 -1.85
N GLU A 150 18.36 6.79 -1.87
CA GLU A 150 17.09 7.04 -1.19
C GLU A 150 16.47 8.44 -1.43
N CYS A 151 16.64 8.99 -2.63
CA CYS A 151 16.12 10.28 -3.03
C CYS A 151 14.60 10.22 -3.24
N ARG A 152 13.92 11.33 -3.00
CA ARG A 152 12.50 11.53 -3.36
C ARG A 152 12.32 12.37 -4.61
N ASP A 153 13.39 13.02 -5.03
CA ASP A 153 13.36 13.93 -6.15
C ASP A 153 13.46 13.15 -7.47
N ARG A 154 12.35 13.13 -8.19
CA ARG A 154 12.23 12.49 -9.48
C ARG A 154 12.98 13.24 -10.58
N GLU A 155 12.99 14.58 -10.53
CA GLU A 155 13.69 15.42 -11.50
C GLU A 155 15.19 15.17 -11.43
N LEU A 156 15.74 15.02 -10.21
CA LEU A 156 17.13 14.64 -10.03
C LEU A 156 17.47 13.33 -10.73
N MET A 157 16.59 12.31 -10.61
CA MET A 157 16.79 11.02 -11.29
C MET A 157 16.78 11.16 -12.82
N LEU A 158 15.91 12.01 -13.36
CA LEU A 158 15.86 12.28 -14.80
C LEU A 158 17.11 13.01 -15.30
N HIS A 159 17.60 13.99 -14.55
CA HIS A 159 18.83 14.68 -14.90
C HIS A 159 20.05 13.76 -14.86
N LEU A 160 20.12 12.85 -13.90
CA LEU A 160 21.20 11.86 -13.83
C LEU A 160 21.18 10.90 -15.03
N ALA A 161 20.00 10.51 -15.49
CA ALA A 161 19.88 9.60 -16.65
C ALA A 161 20.18 10.29 -18.00
N GLY A 162 19.92 11.59 -18.09
CA GLY A 162 19.87 12.29 -19.40
C GLY A 162 21.11 13.07 -19.81
N GLY A 163 22.11 13.27 -18.96
CA GLY A 163 23.07 14.28 -19.34
C GLY A 163 24.49 14.25 -18.78
N ILE A 164 24.84 13.36 -17.90
CA ILE A 164 26.19 13.34 -17.35
C ILE A 164 27.02 12.27 -18.05
N PRO A 165 28.17 12.62 -18.66
CA PRO A 165 29.06 11.65 -19.29
C PRO A 165 29.81 10.84 -18.23
N PHE A 166 29.09 9.97 -17.52
CA PHE A 166 29.64 9.17 -16.43
C PHE A 166 30.81 8.29 -16.84
N HIS A 167 30.88 7.86 -18.11
CA HIS A 167 31.98 7.08 -18.64
C HIS A 167 33.37 7.73 -18.44
N ILE A 168 33.42 9.07 -18.37
CA ILE A 168 34.68 9.81 -18.16
C ILE A 168 35.19 9.62 -16.70
N THR A 169 34.34 9.29 -15.77
CA THR A 169 34.69 9.17 -14.34
C THR A 169 35.18 7.77 -13.95
N TYR A 170 35.15 6.81 -14.89
CA TYR A 170 35.58 5.43 -14.65
C TYR A 170 36.92 5.14 -15.29
N ASN A 171 37.70 4.27 -14.65
CA ASN A 171 38.92 3.78 -15.24
C ASN A 171 38.61 2.90 -16.46
N PRO A 172 39.34 3.00 -17.58
CA PRO A 172 39.19 2.12 -18.72
C PRO A 172 39.37 0.66 -18.31
N GLY A 173 38.48 -0.21 -18.78
CA GLY A 173 38.55 -1.63 -18.47
C GLY A 173 37.38 -2.40 -19.10
N LYS A 174 37.22 -3.67 -18.72
CA LYS A 174 36.10 -4.47 -19.16
C LYS A 174 34.88 -4.20 -18.27
N THR A 175 33.71 -4.10 -18.87
CA THR A 175 32.43 -3.98 -18.17
C THR A 175 32.22 -5.22 -17.32
N ASP A 176 31.96 -5.05 -16.01
CA ASP A 176 31.60 -6.15 -15.11
C ASP A 176 30.22 -5.93 -14.48
N LEU A 177 29.21 -6.33 -15.24
CA LEU A 177 27.81 -6.21 -14.82
C LEU A 177 27.50 -7.07 -13.58
N LEU A 178 28.10 -8.25 -13.46
CA LEU A 178 27.81 -9.14 -12.31
C LEU A 178 28.38 -8.59 -11.02
N LYS A 179 29.60 -8.09 -11.03
CA LYS A 179 30.21 -7.39 -9.89
C LYS A 179 29.33 -6.21 -9.47
N SER A 180 28.90 -5.43 -10.43
CA SER A 180 28.04 -4.25 -10.18
C SER A 180 26.69 -4.61 -9.60
N ILE A 181 26.07 -5.70 -10.02
CA ILE A 181 24.84 -6.24 -9.44
C ILE A 181 25.06 -6.71 -8.02
N ASN A 182 26.17 -7.38 -7.73
CA ASN A 182 26.51 -7.83 -6.37
C ASN A 182 26.74 -6.62 -5.43
N GLU A 183 27.45 -5.60 -5.88
CA GLU A 183 27.65 -4.34 -5.15
C GLU A 183 26.33 -3.63 -4.88
N ALA A 184 25.45 -3.52 -5.88
CA ALA A 184 24.10 -3.02 -5.69
C ALA A 184 23.28 -3.87 -4.70
N GLY A 185 23.43 -5.20 -4.76
CA GLY A 185 22.84 -6.13 -3.80
C GLY A 185 23.27 -5.83 -2.38
N ALA A 186 24.55 -5.59 -2.16
CA ALA A 186 25.09 -5.25 -0.85
C ALA A 186 24.48 -3.95 -0.29
N LEU A 187 24.29 -2.93 -1.13
CA LEU A 187 23.65 -1.66 -0.74
C LEU A 187 22.18 -1.83 -0.36
N MET A 188 21.46 -2.79 -0.97
CA MET A 188 20.05 -3.06 -0.70
C MET A 188 19.83 -3.99 0.50
N LYS A 189 20.88 -4.56 1.11
CA LYS A 189 20.79 -5.63 2.12
C LYS A 189 19.99 -5.20 3.36
N ASP A 190 20.15 -3.95 3.79
CA ASP A 190 19.55 -3.44 5.02
C ASP A 190 18.15 -2.84 4.81
N TRP A 191 17.66 -2.84 3.57
CA TRP A 191 16.32 -2.35 3.28
C TRP A 191 15.24 -3.36 3.68
N ASN A 192 14.00 -2.88 3.84
CA ASN A 192 12.88 -3.72 4.24
C ASN A 192 12.66 -4.89 3.28
N ARG A 193 12.28 -6.03 3.84
CA ARG A 193 12.03 -7.25 3.05
C ARG A 193 10.98 -6.99 1.96
N LYS A 194 11.29 -7.40 0.72
CA LYS A 194 10.41 -7.26 -0.46
C LYS A 194 9.94 -5.82 -0.71
N SER A 195 10.78 -4.84 -0.38
CA SER A 195 10.47 -3.42 -0.62
C SER A 195 11.09 -2.86 -1.90
N THR A 196 12.03 -3.58 -2.51
CA THR A 196 12.86 -3.06 -3.59
C THR A 196 12.53 -3.70 -4.93
N THR A 197 12.38 -2.87 -5.97
CA THR A 197 12.46 -3.29 -7.37
C THR A 197 13.82 -2.86 -7.90
N LEU A 198 14.59 -3.80 -8.42
CA LEU A 198 15.85 -3.55 -9.11
C LEU A 198 15.59 -3.44 -10.61
N LEU A 199 15.93 -2.30 -11.20
CA LEU A 199 15.88 -2.07 -12.65
C LEU A 199 17.31 -1.98 -13.18
N VAL A 200 17.71 -2.94 -14.00
CA VAL A 200 19.00 -2.96 -14.68
C VAL A 200 18.77 -2.54 -16.12
N ILE A 201 19.51 -1.54 -16.60
CA ILE A 201 19.46 -1.07 -18.00
C ILE A 201 20.85 -1.23 -18.61
N SER A 202 20.98 -2.12 -19.63
CA SER A 202 22.25 -2.45 -20.26
C SER A 202 22.01 -3.02 -21.67
N ASP A 203 23.05 -3.04 -22.48
CA ASP A 203 23.08 -3.77 -23.76
C ASP A 203 23.50 -5.24 -23.61
N GLY A 204 24.05 -5.62 -22.44
CA GLY A 204 24.42 -7.01 -22.13
C GLY A 204 25.65 -7.54 -22.85
N ASP A 205 26.46 -6.67 -23.46
CA ASP A 205 27.60 -7.04 -24.31
C ASP A 205 28.69 -7.82 -23.56
N SER A 206 28.81 -7.65 -22.25
CA SER A 206 29.85 -8.25 -21.44
C SER A 206 29.32 -8.90 -20.17
N LEU A 207 28.83 -10.14 -20.27
CA LEU A 207 28.39 -10.93 -19.10
C LEU A 207 29.35 -12.08 -18.84
N PRO A 208 30.05 -12.10 -17.70
CA PRO A 208 30.83 -13.27 -17.29
C PRO A 208 29.91 -14.46 -16.95
N PRO A 209 30.37 -15.71 -17.17
CA PRO A 209 29.53 -16.90 -16.98
C PRO A 209 29.21 -17.23 -15.51
N SER A 210 29.99 -16.70 -14.58
CA SER A 210 29.90 -17.01 -13.15
C SER A 210 30.20 -15.78 -12.28
N GLY A 211 29.82 -15.83 -10.99
CA GLY A 211 30.11 -14.75 -10.03
C GLY A 211 28.88 -14.00 -9.53
N LEU A 212 27.65 -14.40 -9.92
CA LEU A 212 26.43 -13.79 -9.44
C LEU A 212 26.09 -14.31 -8.04
N GLU A 213 25.95 -13.40 -7.08
CA GLU A 213 25.48 -13.68 -5.74
C GLU A 213 23.94 -13.69 -5.67
N ARG A 214 23.43 -14.32 -4.61
CA ARG A 214 21.99 -14.33 -4.38
C ARG A 214 21.50 -12.95 -3.98
N MET A 215 20.44 -12.46 -4.64
CA MET A 215 19.81 -11.19 -4.28
C MET A 215 19.32 -11.17 -2.82
N PRO A 216 19.48 -10.03 -2.12
CA PRO A 216 19.02 -9.89 -0.74
C PRO A 216 17.50 -9.99 -0.64
N SER A 217 17.01 -10.35 0.54
CA SER A 217 15.58 -10.53 0.80
C SER A 217 14.75 -9.24 0.67
N SER A 218 15.40 -8.08 0.60
CA SER A 218 14.81 -6.78 0.34
C SER A 218 14.29 -6.64 -1.09
N VAL A 219 14.89 -7.37 -2.05
CA VAL A 219 14.49 -7.34 -3.46
C VAL A 219 13.22 -8.17 -3.66
N ALA A 220 12.17 -7.52 -4.14
CA ALA A 220 10.90 -8.13 -4.49
C ALA A 220 10.86 -8.57 -5.95
N GLU A 221 11.43 -7.75 -6.83
CA GLU A 221 11.40 -7.96 -8.27
C GLU A 221 12.66 -7.41 -8.93
N VAL A 222 13.10 -8.10 -9.98
CA VAL A 222 14.21 -7.66 -10.83
C VAL A 222 13.70 -7.52 -12.25
N LEU A 223 13.96 -6.35 -12.84
CA LEU A 223 13.61 -5.99 -14.20
C LEU A 223 14.90 -5.73 -14.97
N VAL A 224 15.10 -6.42 -16.06
CA VAL A 224 16.26 -6.22 -16.94
C VAL A 224 15.75 -5.65 -18.25
N ALA A 225 16.15 -4.41 -18.54
CA ALA A 225 15.79 -3.67 -19.74
C ALA A 225 16.97 -3.65 -20.69
N GLY A 226 16.82 -4.29 -21.85
CA GLY A 226 17.82 -4.29 -22.90
C GLY A 226 17.68 -3.09 -23.82
N VAL A 227 18.78 -2.42 -24.12
CA VAL A 227 18.85 -1.29 -25.06
C VAL A 227 19.86 -1.56 -26.18
N GLY A 228 19.64 -0.99 -27.37
CA GLY A 228 20.46 -1.22 -28.58
C GLY A 228 19.80 -2.19 -29.56
N ASP A 229 20.36 -2.30 -30.76
CA ASP A 229 19.86 -3.19 -31.81
C ASP A 229 20.46 -4.60 -31.63
N PRO A 230 19.63 -5.65 -31.46
CA PRO A 230 20.13 -7.02 -31.35
C PRO A 230 20.60 -7.58 -32.72
N GLY A 231 20.15 -7.00 -33.83
CA GLY A 231 20.47 -7.44 -35.20
C GLY A 231 21.69 -6.76 -35.80
N ARG A 232 21.99 -5.53 -35.41
CA ARG A 232 23.12 -4.76 -35.89
C ARG A 232 24.25 -4.76 -34.87
N GLY A 233 25.47 -5.12 -35.33
CA GLY A 233 26.68 -4.96 -34.53
C GLY A 233 27.46 -3.75 -35.02
N THR A 234 27.97 -2.96 -34.09
CA THR A 234 28.90 -1.85 -34.34
C THR A 234 30.27 -2.18 -33.77
N PHE A 235 31.32 -1.96 -34.54
CA PHE A 235 32.68 -2.24 -34.07
C PHE A 235 33.15 -1.08 -33.15
N ILE A 236 33.47 -1.40 -31.90
CA ILE A 236 34.00 -0.48 -30.92
C ILE A 236 35.01 -1.18 -30.03
N ASP A 237 36.08 -0.51 -29.66
CA ASP A 237 37.14 -1.00 -28.75
C ASP A 237 37.67 -2.42 -29.09
N GLY A 238 37.76 -2.73 -30.40
CA GLY A 238 38.34 -3.97 -30.88
C GLY A 238 37.39 -5.18 -30.90
N HIS A 239 36.10 -4.98 -30.63
CA HIS A 239 35.07 -6.03 -30.69
C HIS A 239 33.78 -5.54 -31.33
N MET A 240 32.93 -6.48 -31.74
CA MET A 240 31.62 -6.18 -32.31
C MET A 240 30.61 -6.07 -31.17
N SER A 241 30.15 -4.85 -30.87
CA SER A 241 29.14 -4.61 -29.86
C SER A 241 27.74 -4.62 -30.46
N ARG A 242 26.85 -5.37 -29.84
CA ARG A 242 25.40 -5.43 -30.12
C ARG A 242 24.63 -5.71 -28.86
N GLN A 243 23.35 -5.44 -28.82
CA GLN A 243 22.52 -5.89 -27.70
C GLN A 243 22.53 -7.43 -27.64
N ASP A 244 22.96 -8.00 -26.50
CA ASP A 244 22.91 -9.45 -26.28
C ASP A 244 21.65 -9.84 -25.50
N THR A 245 20.57 -10.08 -26.24
CA THR A 245 19.27 -10.48 -25.67
C THR A 245 19.33 -11.83 -24.95
N ALA A 246 20.22 -12.75 -25.37
CA ALA A 246 20.37 -14.07 -24.77
C ALA A 246 21.02 -13.93 -23.38
N ASN A 247 22.10 -13.18 -23.29
CA ASN A 247 22.80 -12.89 -22.03
C ASN A 247 21.89 -12.17 -21.03
N LEU A 248 21.19 -11.10 -21.47
CA LEU A 248 20.27 -10.34 -20.62
C LEU A 248 19.09 -11.20 -20.14
N SER A 249 18.53 -12.04 -21.02
CA SER A 249 17.46 -12.99 -20.64
C SER A 249 17.96 -14.04 -19.65
N GLN A 250 19.19 -14.53 -19.82
CA GLN A 250 19.80 -15.47 -18.87
C GLN A 250 20.06 -14.81 -17.52
N LEU A 251 20.56 -13.56 -17.52
CA LEU A 251 20.75 -12.76 -16.32
C LEU A 251 19.43 -12.59 -15.56
N ALA A 252 18.38 -12.16 -16.25
CA ALA A 252 17.07 -11.99 -15.64
C ALA A 252 16.58 -13.28 -14.96
N ARG A 253 16.68 -14.43 -15.65
CA ARG A 253 16.32 -15.74 -15.08
C ARG A 253 17.16 -16.10 -13.84
N ARG A 254 18.48 -15.86 -13.85
CA ARG A 254 19.36 -16.13 -12.70
C ARG A 254 19.01 -15.26 -11.49
N LEU A 255 18.57 -14.02 -11.73
CA LEU A 255 18.13 -13.08 -10.67
C LEU A 255 16.70 -13.33 -10.21
N GLY A 256 15.97 -14.28 -10.82
CA GLY A 256 14.54 -14.51 -10.54
C GLY A 256 13.65 -13.37 -11.04
N GLY A 257 14.12 -12.61 -12.03
CA GLY A 257 13.45 -11.46 -12.61
C GLY A 257 12.95 -11.69 -14.03
N ARG A 258 12.64 -10.60 -14.72
CA ARG A 258 12.11 -10.59 -16.10
C ARG A 258 12.96 -9.71 -17.00
N TYR A 259 13.21 -10.19 -18.21
CA TYR A 259 13.85 -9.42 -19.28
C TYR A 259 12.81 -8.76 -20.16
N PHE A 260 13.11 -7.54 -20.59
CA PHE A 260 12.33 -6.78 -21.57
C PHE A 260 13.26 -6.16 -22.60
N ASP A 261 12.96 -6.39 -23.87
CA ASP A 261 13.55 -5.61 -24.94
C ASP A 261 12.88 -4.24 -24.97
N THR A 262 13.64 -3.24 -24.54
CA THR A 262 13.16 -1.87 -24.47
C THR A 262 13.65 -0.99 -25.61
N ASN A 263 14.26 -1.59 -26.63
CA ASN A 263 14.78 -0.84 -27.79
C ASN A 263 13.66 -0.09 -28.51
N THR A 264 12.54 -0.77 -28.78
CA THR A 264 11.39 -0.17 -29.50
C THR A 264 10.17 0.05 -28.62
N ARG A 265 10.09 -0.57 -27.45
CA ARG A 265 8.94 -0.51 -26.53
C ARG A 265 9.38 -0.07 -25.15
N HIS A 266 8.44 0.46 -24.37
CA HIS A 266 8.66 0.71 -22.95
C HIS A 266 8.25 -0.49 -22.10
N LEU A 267 8.69 -0.51 -20.84
CA LEU A 267 8.27 -1.52 -19.87
C LEU A 267 6.73 -1.54 -19.74
N PRO A 268 6.08 -2.71 -19.67
CA PRO A 268 4.64 -2.80 -19.48
C PRO A 268 4.19 -2.20 -18.13
N SER A 269 3.03 -1.56 -18.10
CA SER A 269 2.51 -0.94 -16.87
C SER A 269 2.16 -1.96 -15.78
N GLU A 270 1.84 -3.21 -16.16
CA GLU A 270 1.58 -4.31 -15.24
C GLU A 270 2.77 -4.58 -14.32
N VAL A 271 3.98 -4.48 -14.86
CA VAL A 271 5.24 -4.71 -14.14
C VAL A 271 5.46 -3.64 -13.10
N LEU A 272 5.11 -2.40 -13.41
CA LEU A 272 5.27 -1.26 -12.51
C LEU A 272 4.18 -1.17 -11.43
N ARG A 273 3.08 -1.94 -11.57
CA ARG A 273 2.02 -1.97 -10.55
C ARG A 273 2.52 -2.47 -9.19
N GLN A 274 3.55 -3.30 -9.15
CA GLN A 274 4.12 -3.76 -7.87
C GLN A 274 4.77 -2.62 -7.09
N LEU A 275 5.33 -1.62 -7.78
CA LEU A 275 5.81 -0.38 -7.15
C LEU A 275 4.66 0.47 -6.59
N ASN A 276 3.47 0.32 -7.17
CA ASN A 276 2.27 1.10 -6.85
C ASN A 276 1.31 0.36 -5.91
N SER A 277 1.47 -0.95 -5.72
CA SER A 277 0.51 -1.74 -4.94
C SER A 277 0.70 -1.53 -3.45
N GLU A 278 -0.28 -0.91 -2.81
CA GLU A 278 -0.63 -1.25 -1.44
C GLU A 278 -1.00 -2.74 -1.42
N ASP A 279 -0.63 -3.45 -0.35
CA ASP A 279 -0.97 -4.87 -0.21
C ASP A 279 -2.50 -5.06 -0.41
N PRO A 280 -2.96 -5.75 -1.49
CA PRO A 280 -4.38 -5.81 -1.84
C PRO A 280 -5.23 -6.47 -0.74
N GLY A 281 -4.62 -7.36 0.03
CA GLY A 281 -5.26 -8.02 1.17
C GLY A 281 -5.51 -7.06 2.33
N ALA A 282 -4.58 -6.16 2.60
CA ALA A 282 -4.71 -5.17 3.66
C ALA A 282 -5.78 -4.11 3.34
N ALA A 283 -5.88 -3.69 2.08
CA ALA A 283 -6.86 -2.71 1.64
C ALA A 283 -8.30 -3.25 1.72
N LYS A 284 -8.56 -4.47 1.23
CA LYS A 284 -9.89 -5.09 1.24
C LYS A 284 -10.41 -5.31 2.67
N TRP A 285 -9.57 -5.86 3.55
CA TRP A 285 -9.92 -6.11 4.94
C TRP A 285 -10.22 -4.82 5.74
N ARG A 286 -9.54 -3.71 5.43
CA ARG A 286 -9.80 -2.39 6.01
C ARG A 286 -11.18 -1.86 5.65
N THR A 287 -11.56 -1.97 4.38
CA THR A 287 -12.85 -1.48 3.87
C THR A 287 -14.00 -2.22 4.53
N ASP A 288 -13.91 -3.55 4.66
CA ASP A 288 -14.99 -4.38 5.20
C ASP A 288 -15.26 -4.06 6.69
N ARG A 289 -14.23 -3.94 7.52
CA ARG A 289 -14.41 -3.62 8.95
C ARG A 289 -14.93 -2.21 9.21
N ARG A 290 -14.46 -1.23 8.47
CA ARG A 290 -14.96 0.14 8.57
C ARG A 290 -16.44 0.21 8.19
N LEU A 291 -16.83 -0.47 7.13
CA LEU A 291 -18.23 -0.55 6.70
C LEU A 291 -19.11 -1.20 7.76
N VAL A 292 -18.67 -2.30 8.37
CA VAL A 292 -19.40 -2.95 9.47
C VAL A 292 -19.57 -2.00 10.66
N ALA A 293 -18.51 -1.31 11.10
CA ALA A 293 -18.61 -0.38 12.23
C ALA A 293 -19.53 0.80 11.91
N LEU A 294 -19.50 1.33 10.69
CA LEU A 294 -20.41 2.39 10.25
C LEU A 294 -21.87 1.91 10.17
N ALA A 295 -22.10 0.70 9.67
CA ALA A 295 -23.44 0.10 9.60
C ALA A 295 -24.03 -0.12 11.00
N VAL A 296 -23.23 -0.64 11.95
CA VAL A 296 -23.67 -0.82 13.34
C VAL A 296 -23.96 0.54 13.99
N LEU A 297 -23.12 1.55 13.76
CA LEU A 297 -23.34 2.91 14.27
C LEU A 297 -24.65 3.48 13.73
N ALA A 298 -24.88 3.40 12.43
CA ALA A 298 -26.09 3.90 11.80
C ALA A 298 -27.35 3.19 12.31
N ALA A 299 -27.33 1.86 12.37
CA ALA A 299 -28.46 1.06 12.86
C ALA A 299 -28.76 1.35 14.34
N SER A 300 -27.74 1.44 15.17
CA SER A 300 -27.89 1.74 16.61
C SER A 300 -28.41 3.15 16.86
N SER A 301 -27.90 4.14 16.09
CA SER A 301 -28.38 5.52 16.17
C SER A 301 -29.83 5.66 15.71
N LEU A 302 -30.18 5.01 14.59
CA LEU A 302 -31.54 4.99 14.07
C LEU A 302 -32.51 4.38 15.09
N LEU A 303 -32.12 3.26 15.71
CA LEU A 303 -32.90 2.61 16.75
C LEU A 303 -33.16 3.54 17.95
N LEU A 304 -32.12 4.27 18.42
CA LEU A 304 -32.24 5.22 19.52
C LEU A 304 -33.17 6.40 19.16
N CYS A 305 -33.15 6.86 17.92
CA CYS A 305 -34.03 7.95 17.46
C CYS A 305 -35.48 7.50 17.25
N LEU A 306 -35.71 6.31 16.70
CA LEU A 306 -37.05 5.84 16.39
C LEU A 306 -37.79 5.27 17.61
N LEU A 307 -37.06 4.69 18.58
CA LEU A 307 -37.69 4.01 19.72
C LEU A 307 -38.57 4.94 20.58
N PRO A 308 -38.19 6.19 20.91
CA PRO A 308 -39.06 7.12 21.61
C PRO A 308 -40.35 7.44 20.83
N LEU A 309 -40.25 7.65 19.51
CA LEU A 309 -41.41 7.93 18.63
C LEU A 309 -42.37 6.74 18.59
N LEU A 310 -41.82 5.54 18.48
CA LEU A 310 -42.62 4.30 18.53
C LEU A 310 -43.31 4.12 19.88
N LEU A 311 -42.63 4.43 20.98
CA LEU A 311 -43.20 4.35 22.32
C LEU A 311 -44.34 5.36 22.51
N GLU A 312 -44.19 6.57 21.99
CA GLU A 312 -45.20 7.63 22.03
C GLU A 312 -46.45 7.23 21.24
N TRP A 313 -46.29 6.72 20.00
CA TRP A 313 -47.41 6.42 19.12
C TRP A 313 -48.10 5.11 19.46
N THR A 314 -47.38 4.09 19.92
CA THR A 314 -47.89 2.74 20.07
C THR A 314 -47.72 2.15 21.47
N GLY A 315 -47.06 2.84 22.40
CA GLY A 315 -46.72 2.33 23.73
C GLY A 315 -47.91 2.20 24.66
N SER A 316 -48.61 3.27 24.96
CA SER A 316 -49.86 3.35 25.72
C SER A 316 -50.43 4.76 25.75
N ALA A 317 -51.74 4.87 25.87
CA ALA A 317 -52.41 6.15 26.12
C ALA A 317 -52.98 6.19 27.55
N TRP A 318 -53.05 7.38 28.12
CA TRP A 318 -53.71 7.61 29.40
C TRP A 318 -55.19 7.25 29.30
N ARG A 319 -55.75 6.44 30.27
CA ARG A 319 -57.16 6.02 30.28
C ARG A 319 -57.78 6.32 31.64
N PRO A 320 -58.89 7.06 31.69
CA PRO A 320 -59.64 7.27 32.93
C PRO A 320 -60.26 5.97 33.43
N ARG A 321 -60.56 5.88 34.70
CA ARG A 321 -61.41 4.81 35.27
C ARG A 321 -62.85 5.04 34.77
N LEU A 322 -63.40 4.07 34.06
CA LEU A 322 -64.81 4.12 33.75
C LEU A 322 -65.64 4.04 35.02
N PRO A 323 -66.68 4.87 35.19
CA PRO A 323 -67.57 4.73 36.32
C PRO A 323 -68.21 3.34 36.22
N THR A 324 -68.23 2.60 37.34
CA THR A 324 -68.96 1.35 37.49
C THR A 324 -70.45 1.65 37.32
N PRO A 325 -71.19 1.03 36.40
CA PRO A 325 -72.62 1.19 36.39
C PRO A 325 -73.16 0.65 37.71
N ASN A 326 -73.99 1.47 38.39
CA ASN A 326 -74.75 1.06 39.59
C ASN A 326 -75.76 -0.02 39.28
#